data_de3cdf9a4034ddc11fdc84f211100efe
#
_entry.id   de3cdf9a4034ddc11fdc84f211100efe
#
_cell.length_a   1.000
_cell.length_b   1.000
_cell.length_c   1.000
_cell.angle_alpha   90.00
_cell.angle_beta   90.00
_cell.angle_gamma   90.00
#
_symmetry.space_group_name_H-M   'P 1'
#
loop_
_entity.id
_entity.type
_entity.pdbx_description
1 polymer ?
#
loop_
_entity_poly.entity_id
_entity_poly.type
_entity_poly.pdbx_seq_one_letter_code
_entity_poly.pdbx_strand_id
1 'polypeptide(L)'
;MKQAEILIKSTIDSSMQPSLFYKWETGEKRPLLVGLHSWSYDRFNQIKNMLPYAEKYGFNLLLPDFRGSNLETNPDCTKACGSLYAKQDIKDAIDYVVANENVDAENIFLLGFSGGGHMALMMAGFCPEYFKAIGADVPITDLEKWKEQNDNYSRHVLACCGNDSEEMLKRSPISYVDTIAKANLKIFHGKFDPVVPVSHSLELYDKLMKKYPASRIFLDIFDGGHEIDMESVMYWIISQYSGTEKTTVTG
;
A
#
# COMPACT_ATOMS: atom_id res chain seq x y z
N MET A 1 -3.75 19.82 10.35
CA MET A 1 -3.68 18.53 11.12
C MET A 1 -2.51 18.56 12.09
N LYS A 2 -2.56 17.77 13.18
CA LYS A 2 -1.44 17.61 14.13
C LYS A 2 -0.65 16.35 13.79
N GLN A 3 0.66 16.49 13.70
CA GLN A 3 1.58 15.36 13.48
C GLN A 3 2.03 14.77 14.82
N ALA A 4 2.12 13.45 14.88
CA ALA A 4 2.77 12.70 15.94
C ALA A 4 3.65 11.61 15.29
N GLU A 5 4.83 11.39 15.85
CA GLU A 5 5.61 10.17 15.59
C GLU A 5 5.30 9.19 16.73
N ILE A 6 4.84 8.00 16.38
CA ILE A 6 4.42 6.97 17.33
C ILE A 6 5.29 5.73 17.15
N LEU A 7 5.65 5.11 18.27
CA LEU A 7 6.37 3.83 18.30
C LEU A 7 5.40 2.72 18.67
N ILE A 8 5.23 1.78 17.78
CA ILE A 8 4.25 0.70 17.92
C ILE A 8 4.99 -0.62 18.07
N LYS A 9 4.62 -1.38 19.08
CA LYS A 9 5.23 -2.67 19.36
C LYS A 9 4.69 -3.72 18.37
N SER A 10 5.60 -4.33 17.59
CA SER A 10 5.28 -5.45 16.72
C SER A 10 4.78 -6.66 17.52
N THR A 11 3.66 -7.22 17.11
CA THR A 11 3.08 -8.42 17.76
C THR A 11 3.87 -9.69 17.44
N ILE A 12 4.73 -9.69 16.40
CA ILE A 12 5.55 -10.85 16.03
C ILE A 12 6.81 -10.97 16.89
N ASP A 13 7.60 -9.89 17.00
CA ASP A 13 8.93 -9.97 17.61
C ASP A 13 9.18 -8.93 18.72
N SER A 14 8.14 -8.18 19.09
CA SER A 14 8.19 -7.13 20.12
C SER A 14 9.12 -5.96 19.80
N SER A 15 9.64 -5.85 18.58
CA SER A 15 10.41 -4.67 18.16
C SER A 15 9.50 -3.44 18.09
N MET A 16 10.09 -2.25 18.26
CA MET A 16 9.36 -0.99 18.18
C MET A 16 9.44 -0.43 16.77
N GLN A 17 8.30 -0.32 16.10
CA GLN A 17 8.21 0.15 14.73
C GLN A 17 7.67 1.59 14.70
N PRO A 18 8.41 2.54 14.11
CA PRO A 18 7.96 3.94 14.05
C PRO A 18 6.89 4.12 12.98
N SER A 19 5.98 5.05 13.23
CA SER A 19 4.96 5.49 12.27
C SER A 19 4.74 6.98 12.43
N LEU A 20 4.39 7.68 11.33
CA LEU A 20 3.87 9.04 11.41
C LEU A 20 2.35 8.98 11.39
N PHE A 21 1.75 9.72 12.29
CA PHE A 21 0.30 9.87 12.34
C PHE A 21 -0.09 11.36 12.32
N TYR A 22 -0.88 11.72 11.32
CA TYR A 22 -1.46 13.06 11.17
C TYR A 22 -2.95 12.96 11.50
N LYS A 23 -3.38 13.67 12.53
CA LYS A 23 -4.77 13.61 13.01
C LYS A 23 -5.43 14.98 13.06
N TRP A 24 -6.73 14.96 12.89
CA TRP A 24 -7.57 16.10 13.22
C TRP A 24 -7.81 16.14 14.73
N GLU A 25 -7.68 17.32 15.32
CA GLU A 25 -8.00 17.55 16.75
C GLU A 25 -9.49 17.86 16.91
N THR A 26 -10.34 16.97 16.42
CA THR A 26 -11.80 17.04 16.57
C THR A 26 -12.26 15.87 17.43
N GLY A 27 -13.37 16.03 18.16
CA GLY A 27 -13.94 14.93 18.96
C GLY A 27 -14.62 13.84 18.11
N GLU A 28 -14.69 14.02 16.81
CA GLU A 28 -15.37 13.10 15.89
C GLU A 28 -14.41 12.07 15.29
N LYS A 29 -14.90 10.83 15.12
CA LYS A 29 -14.17 9.82 14.36
C LYS A 29 -14.09 10.22 12.90
N ARG A 30 -12.92 10.02 12.29
CA ARG A 30 -12.66 10.34 10.88
C ARG A 30 -12.08 9.14 10.15
N PRO A 31 -12.34 9.01 8.83
CA PRO A 31 -11.75 7.96 8.03
C PRO A 31 -10.22 8.02 8.10
N LEU A 32 -9.59 6.87 7.88
CA LEU A 32 -8.14 6.70 7.90
C LEU A 32 -7.61 6.44 6.50
N LEU A 33 -6.67 7.26 6.05
CA LEU A 33 -5.82 6.97 4.90
C LEU A 33 -4.51 6.37 5.41
N VAL A 34 -4.17 5.18 4.97
CA VAL A 34 -2.89 4.51 5.27
C VAL A 34 -2.01 4.60 4.04
N GLY A 35 -0.86 5.24 4.16
CA GLY A 35 0.08 5.44 3.06
C GLY A 35 1.33 4.59 3.23
N LEU A 36 1.66 3.79 2.22
CA LEU A 36 2.82 2.90 2.23
C LEU A 36 3.97 3.51 1.43
N HIS A 37 5.17 3.53 2.02
CA HIS A 37 6.36 4.06 1.37
C HIS A 37 6.84 3.18 0.21
N SER A 38 7.55 3.78 -0.74
CA SER A 38 8.12 3.09 -1.89
C SER A 38 9.38 2.28 -1.50
N TRP A 39 9.91 1.53 -2.45
CA TRP A 39 10.93 0.48 -2.26
C TRP A 39 12.14 0.88 -1.43
N SER A 40 12.71 2.04 -1.72
CA SER A 40 14.00 2.49 -1.14
C SER A 40 13.84 3.52 -0.03
N TYR A 41 12.63 3.70 0.51
CA TYR A 41 12.28 4.79 1.40
C TYR A 41 11.75 4.28 2.74
N ASP A 42 11.24 5.22 3.54
CA ASP A 42 10.68 5.02 4.87
C ASP A 42 9.37 5.82 5.03
N ARG A 43 8.84 5.90 6.24
CA ARG A 43 7.59 6.59 6.60
C ARG A 43 7.48 8.07 6.17
N PHE A 44 8.59 8.73 5.86
CA PHE A 44 8.57 10.14 5.42
C PHE A 44 8.27 10.31 3.93
N ASN A 45 8.40 9.25 3.14
CA ASN A 45 8.35 9.28 1.68
C ASN A 45 7.05 9.87 1.12
N GLN A 46 5.89 9.50 1.69
CA GLN A 46 4.59 9.83 1.10
C GLN A 46 3.93 11.10 1.67
N ILE A 47 4.59 11.82 2.56
CA ILE A 47 4.00 13.03 3.19
C ILE A 47 3.54 14.04 2.13
N LYS A 48 4.40 14.38 1.17
CA LYS A 48 4.12 15.38 0.14
C LYS A 48 2.96 14.97 -0.78
N ASN A 49 2.83 13.68 -1.03
CA ASN A 49 1.82 13.15 -1.95
C ASN A 49 0.46 12.98 -1.26
N MET A 50 0.42 12.56 0.01
CA MET A 50 -0.82 12.14 0.65
C MET A 50 -1.39 13.15 1.65
N LEU A 51 -0.54 13.90 2.37
CA LEU A 51 -1.02 14.83 3.39
C LEU A 51 -1.97 15.91 2.83
N PRO A 52 -1.70 16.56 1.66
CA PRO A 52 -2.63 17.55 1.12
C PRO A 52 -4.03 16.98 0.81
N TYR A 53 -4.09 15.70 0.39
CA TYR A 53 -5.37 15.05 0.12
C TYR A 53 -6.07 14.62 1.41
N ALA A 54 -5.34 14.14 2.42
CA ALA A 54 -5.90 13.85 3.73
C ALA A 54 -6.52 15.11 4.36
N GLU A 55 -5.84 16.25 4.24
CA GLU A 55 -6.37 17.55 4.66
C GLU A 55 -7.60 17.96 3.87
N LYS A 56 -7.53 17.90 2.54
CA LYS A 56 -8.64 18.30 1.65
C LYS A 56 -9.93 17.51 1.93
N TYR A 57 -9.80 16.23 2.21
CA TYR A 57 -10.96 15.33 2.36
C TYR A 57 -11.29 15.00 3.82
N GLY A 58 -10.57 15.55 4.78
CA GLY A 58 -10.86 15.38 6.20
C GLY A 58 -10.50 14.01 6.77
N PHE A 59 -9.53 13.32 6.19
CA PHE A 59 -9.03 12.03 6.65
C PHE A 59 -7.92 12.21 7.69
N ASN A 60 -7.80 11.26 8.63
CA ASN A 60 -6.54 11.04 9.32
C ASN A 60 -5.57 10.34 8.36
N LEU A 61 -4.25 10.53 8.55
CA LEU A 61 -3.21 9.91 7.71
C LEU A 61 -2.23 9.14 8.59
N LEU A 62 -2.05 7.86 8.30
CA LEU A 62 -1.05 6.98 8.93
C LEU A 62 0.00 6.55 7.90
N LEU A 63 1.27 6.78 8.23
CA LEU A 63 2.42 6.41 7.41
C LEU A 63 3.33 5.49 8.24
N PRO A 64 3.12 4.17 8.22
CA PRO A 64 3.95 3.20 8.95
C PRO A 64 5.30 2.99 8.25
N ASP A 65 6.34 2.65 9.03
CA ASP A 65 7.69 2.35 8.52
C ASP A 65 7.86 0.89 8.06
N PHE A 66 7.08 -0.01 8.58
CA PHE A 66 7.00 -1.45 8.30
C PHE A 66 8.35 -2.09 7.88
N ARG A 67 9.37 -1.96 8.74
CA ARG A 67 10.76 -2.44 8.63
C ARG A 67 11.68 -1.59 7.74
N GLY A 68 11.26 -0.40 7.31
CA GLY A 68 12.08 0.52 6.53
C GLY A 68 12.31 0.06 5.09
N SER A 69 13.37 0.57 4.49
CA SER A 69 13.64 0.35 3.07
C SER A 69 14.02 -1.10 2.72
N ASN A 70 13.76 -1.50 1.47
CA ASN A 70 14.16 -2.81 0.93
C ASN A 70 15.60 -2.80 0.38
N LEU A 71 16.47 -1.96 0.95
CA LEU A 71 17.87 -1.85 0.54
C LEU A 71 18.76 -2.79 1.35
N GLU A 72 19.85 -3.25 0.77
CA GLU A 72 20.88 -4.04 1.46
C GLU A 72 21.54 -3.30 2.62
N THR A 73 21.47 -1.98 2.64
CA THR A 73 21.96 -1.14 3.76
C THR A 73 21.02 -1.12 4.96
N ASN A 74 19.78 -1.58 4.81
CA ASN A 74 18.86 -1.73 5.92
C ASN A 74 19.16 -3.03 6.67
N PRO A 75 19.53 -2.98 7.97
CA PRO A 75 19.82 -4.19 8.76
C PRO A 75 18.60 -5.13 8.89
N ASP A 76 17.39 -4.62 8.73
CA ASP A 76 16.15 -5.39 8.77
C ASP A 76 15.59 -5.73 7.37
N CYS A 77 16.38 -5.59 6.28
CA CYS A 77 15.88 -5.82 4.91
C CYS A 77 15.26 -7.22 4.71
N THR A 78 15.75 -8.24 5.41
CA THR A 78 15.16 -9.59 5.37
C THR A 78 13.79 -9.69 6.02
N LYS A 79 13.43 -8.72 6.88
CA LYS A 79 12.11 -8.59 7.51
C LYS A 79 11.20 -7.57 6.78
N ALA A 80 11.74 -6.80 5.84
CA ALA A 80 11.02 -5.87 4.97
C ALA A 80 10.41 -6.59 3.74
N CYS A 81 10.23 -5.93 2.63
CA CYS A 81 9.92 -6.50 1.30
C CYS A 81 8.80 -7.56 1.31
N GLY A 82 7.58 -7.18 1.70
CA GLY A 82 6.43 -8.09 1.66
C GLY A 82 6.45 -9.25 2.65
N SER A 83 7.43 -9.29 3.56
CA SER A 83 7.53 -10.34 4.58
C SER A 83 6.31 -10.36 5.52
N LEU A 84 6.19 -11.42 6.30
CA LEU A 84 5.16 -11.49 7.33
C LEU A 84 5.34 -10.39 8.39
N TYR A 85 6.61 -10.04 8.73
CA TYR A 85 6.90 -8.96 9.68
C TYR A 85 6.37 -7.61 9.18
N ALA A 86 6.71 -7.23 7.94
CA ALA A 86 6.28 -5.97 7.35
C ALA A 86 4.74 -5.87 7.26
N LYS A 87 4.06 -6.95 6.84
CA LYS A 87 2.59 -7.00 6.79
C LYS A 87 1.96 -6.85 8.17
N GLN A 88 2.49 -7.55 9.15
CA GLN A 88 1.96 -7.48 10.52
C GLN A 88 2.22 -6.11 11.15
N ASP A 89 3.36 -5.48 10.91
CA ASP A 89 3.65 -4.15 11.45
C ASP A 89 2.70 -3.07 10.88
N ILE A 90 2.31 -3.19 9.60
CA ILE A 90 1.27 -2.32 9.02
C ILE A 90 -0.07 -2.54 9.75
N LYS A 91 -0.44 -3.81 9.98
CA LYS A 91 -1.67 -4.17 10.70
C LYS A 91 -1.63 -3.66 12.14
N ASP A 92 -0.53 -3.88 12.87
CA ASP A 92 -0.34 -3.41 14.25
C ASP A 92 -0.44 -1.88 14.34
N ALA A 93 0.07 -1.15 13.33
CA ALA A 93 -0.03 0.29 13.26
C ALA A 93 -1.48 0.77 13.09
N ILE A 94 -2.26 0.10 12.24
CA ILE A 94 -3.69 0.37 12.05
C ILE A 94 -4.45 0.07 13.34
N ASP A 95 -4.26 -1.10 13.93
CA ASP A 95 -4.92 -1.52 15.18
C ASP A 95 -4.65 -0.54 16.32
N TYR A 96 -3.40 -0.06 16.42
CA TYR A 96 -3.01 0.93 17.42
C TYR A 96 -3.78 2.24 17.28
N VAL A 97 -3.83 2.83 16.08
CA VAL A 97 -4.52 4.12 15.90
C VAL A 97 -6.04 3.98 15.99
N VAL A 98 -6.61 2.84 15.57
CA VAL A 98 -8.04 2.56 15.72
C VAL A 98 -8.43 2.45 17.21
N ALA A 99 -7.56 1.83 18.03
CA ALA A 99 -7.83 1.65 19.46
C ALA A 99 -7.61 2.92 20.30
N ASN A 100 -6.70 3.80 19.90
CA ASN A 100 -6.22 4.90 20.75
C ASN A 100 -6.59 6.30 20.23
N GLU A 101 -7.12 6.44 19.01
CA GLU A 101 -7.38 7.72 18.35
C GLU A 101 -8.80 7.78 17.75
N ASN A 102 -9.26 8.96 17.40
CA ASN A 102 -10.57 9.14 16.77
C ASN A 102 -10.57 8.70 15.30
N VAL A 103 -10.44 7.40 15.06
CA VAL A 103 -10.46 6.76 13.75
C VAL A 103 -11.79 6.05 13.53
N ASP A 104 -12.37 6.24 12.35
CA ASP A 104 -13.51 5.47 11.86
C ASP A 104 -13.01 4.16 11.25
N ALA A 105 -13.14 3.07 12.02
CA ALA A 105 -12.66 1.75 11.64
C ALA A 105 -13.40 1.11 10.44
N GLU A 106 -14.57 1.64 10.05
CA GLU A 106 -15.31 1.15 8.87
C GLU A 106 -14.83 1.82 7.56
N ASN A 107 -14.05 2.90 7.68
CA ASN A 107 -13.58 3.68 6.55
C ASN A 107 -12.05 3.83 6.58
N ILE A 108 -11.35 2.70 6.45
CA ILE A 108 -9.89 2.61 6.33
C ILE A 108 -9.54 2.37 4.86
N PHE A 109 -8.69 3.25 4.31
CA PHE A 109 -8.23 3.21 2.93
C PHE A 109 -6.72 3.00 2.89
N LEU A 110 -6.25 2.17 1.97
CA LEU A 110 -4.83 1.86 1.81
C LEU A 110 -4.34 2.33 0.45
N LEU A 111 -3.24 3.07 0.44
CA LEU A 111 -2.56 3.51 -0.79
C LEU A 111 -1.08 3.17 -0.76
N GLY A 112 -0.55 2.75 -1.90
CA GLY A 112 0.87 2.57 -2.09
C GLY A 112 1.29 2.70 -3.55
N PHE A 113 2.54 3.16 -3.76
CA PHE A 113 3.13 3.42 -5.06
C PHE A 113 4.42 2.63 -5.22
N SER A 114 4.65 2.01 -6.38
CA SER A 114 5.86 1.23 -6.65
C SER A 114 6.06 0.11 -5.60
N GLY A 115 7.14 0.18 -4.82
CA GLY A 115 7.32 -0.71 -3.66
C GLY A 115 6.19 -0.62 -2.63
N GLY A 116 5.59 0.55 -2.41
CA GLY A 116 4.38 0.71 -1.61
C GLY A 116 3.15 0.09 -2.27
N GLY A 117 3.07 0.13 -3.61
CA GLY A 117 2.05 -0.57 -4.39
C GLY A 117 2.16 -2.09 -4.27
N HIS A 118 3.39 -2.61 -4.29
CA HIS A 118 3.67 -4.00 -3.96
C HIS A 118 3.13 -4.35 -2.56
N MET A 119 3.46 -3.54 -1.54
CA MET A 119 2.97 -3.77 -0.18
C MET A 119 1.45 -3.63 -0.05
N ALA A 120 0.82 -2.71 -0.79
CA ALA A 120 -0.64 -2.58 -0.82
C ALA A 120 -1.31 -3.86 -1.34
N LEU A 121 -0.76 -4.46 -2.40
CA LEU A 121 -1.21 -5.75 -2.92
C LEU A 121 -0.90 -6.90 -1.94
N MET A 122 0.24 -6.89 -1.24
CA MET A 122 0.55 -7.87 -0.20
C MET A 122 -0.44 -7.77 0.98
N MET A 123 -0.87 -6.56 1.37
CA MET A 123 -1.91 -6.36 2.37
C MET A 123 -3.30 -6.81 1.88
N ALA A 124 -3.62 -6.61 0.61
CA ALA A 124 -4.82 -7.19 -0.02
C ALA A 124 -4.83 -8.72 0.01
N GLY A 125 -3.64 -9.34 -0.07
CA GLY A 125 -3.44 -10.79 0.09
C GLY A 125 -3.40 -11.28 1.54
N PHE A 126 -3.21 -10.38 2.51
CA PHE A 126 -3.04 -10.73 3.93
C PHE A 126 -4.30 -10.49 4.77
N CYS A 127 -4.91 -9.30 4.66
CA CYS A 127 -6.09 -8.91 5.43
C CYS A 127 -7.00 -7.96 4.63
N PRO A 128 -7.60 -8.43 3.51
CA PRO A 128 -8.42 -7.59 2.63
C PRO A 128 -9.60 -6.93 3.35
N GLU A 129 -10.14 -7.59 4.37
CA GLU A 129 -11.28 -7.13 5.17
C GLU A 129 -11.02 -5.88 6.01
N TYR A 130 -9.75 -5.53 6.23
CA TYR A 130 -9.38 -4.32 6.96
C TYR A 130 -9.67 -3.03 6.18
N PHE A 131 -9.78 -3.15 4.85
CA PHE A 131 -9.79 -1.98 3.98
C PHE A 131 -11.12 -1.81 3.24
N LYS A 132 -11.69 -0.62 3.35
CA LYS A 132 -12.84 -0.20 2.53
C LYS A 132 -12.49 -0.20 1.05
N ALA A 133 -11.28 0.27 0.74
CA ALA A 133 -10.70 0.20 -0.59
C ALA A 133 -9.16 0.29 -0.55
N ILE A 134 -8.52 -0.29 -1.56
CA ILE A 134 -7.07 -0.34 -1.72
C ILE A 134 -6.68 0.21 -3.09
N GLY A 135 -5.81 1.21 -3.13
CA GLY A 135 -5.16 1.71 -4.35
C GLY A 135 -3.72 1.23 -4.44
N ALA A 136 -3.37 0.55 -5.51
CA ALA A 136 -2.01 0.12 -5.80
C ALA A 136 -1.55 0.73 -7.12
N ASP A 137 -0.60 1.66 -7.07
CA ASP A 137 -0.11 2.36 -8.25
C ASP A 137 1.29 1.86 -8.65
N VAL A 138 1.48 1.55 -9.93
CA VAL A 138 2.69 0.99 -10.55
C VAL A 138 3.33 -0.16 -9.73
N PRO A 139 2.56 -1.17 -9.29
CA PRO A 139 3.00 -2.16 -8.32
C PRO A 139 3.87 -3.26 -8.93
N ILE A 140 4.85 -3.72 -8.16
CA ILE A 140 5.52 -5.00 -8.42
C ILE A 140 4.58 -6.13 -7.97
N THR A 141 4.34 -7.12 -8.84
CA THR A 141 3.44 -8.26 -8.52
C THR A 141 4.15 -9.59 -8.42
N ASP A 142 5.37 -9.69 -8.95
CA ASP A 142 6.21 -10.88 -8.96
C ASP A 142 7.68 -10.47 -8.77
N LEU A 143 8.28 -10.80 -7.64
CA LEU A 143 9.64 -10.39 -7.30
C LEU A 143 10.69 -11.11 -8.12
N GLU A 144 10.49 -12.40 -8.43
CA GLU A 144 11.44 -13.16 -9.23
C GLU A 144 11.52 -12.62 -10.66
N LYS A 145 10.37 -12.40 -11.26
CA LYS A 145 10.25 -11.79 -12.58
C LYS A 145 10.86 -10.38 -12.61
N TRP A 146 10.56 -9.54 -11.62
CA TRP A 146 11.08 -8.17 -11.56
C TRP A 146 12.60 -8.13 -11.35
N LYS A 147 13.14 -9.02 -10.52
CA LYS A 147 14.58 -9.21 -10.34
C LYS A 147 15.30 -9.49 -11.66
N GLU A 148 14.70 -10.27 -12.54
CA GLU A 148 15.25 -10.59 -13.87
C GLU A 148 15.10 -9.45 -14.89
N GLN A 149 14.08 -8.62 -14.74
CA GLN A 149 13.78 -7.50 -15.64
C GLN A 149 14.49 -6.22 -15.28
N ASN A 150 15.03 -6.08 -14.05
CA ASN A 150 15.60 -4.83 -13.58
C ASN A 150 16.87 -5.05 -12.75
N ASP A 151 18.03 -4.96 -13.42
CA ASP A 151 19.34 -5.15 -12.80
C ASP A 151 19.61 -4.21 -11.61
N ASN A 152 19.06 -2.98 -11.63
CA ASN A 152 19.24 -2.01 -10.57
C ASN A 152 18.61 -2.46 -9.23
N TYR A 153 17.53 -3.25 -9.30
CA TYR A 153 16.80 -3.74 -8.13
C TYR A 153 17.07 -5.20 -7.78
N SER A 154 17.72 -5.95 -8.69
CA SER A 154 18.05 -7.37 -8.47
C SER A 154 18.79 -7.61 -7.16
N ARG A 155 19.81 -6.80 -6.85
CA ARG A 155 20.57 -6.88 -5.59
C ARG A 155 19.71 -6.64 -4.34
N HIS A 156 18.72 -5.74 -4.41
CA HIS A 156 17.82 -5.45 -3.29
C HIS A 156 16.87 -6.62 -3.02
N VAL A 157 16.32 -7.22 -4.08
CA VAL A 157 15.48 -8.43 -3.97
C VAL A 157 16.28 -9.57 -3.35
N LEU A 158 17.53 -9.78 -3.82
CA LEU A 158 18.44 -10.79 -3.27
C LEU A 158 18.80 -10.52 -1.81
N ALA A 159 19.00 -9.28 -1.40
CA ALA A 159 19.28 -8.92 -0.01
C ALA A 159 18.07 -9.23 0.90
N CYS A 160 16.84 -8.96 0.44
CA CYS A 160 15.64 -9.20 1.22
C CYS A 160 15.22 -10.68 1.27
N CYS A 161 15.33 -11.40 0.14
CA CYS A 161 14.75 -12.74 -0.05
C CYS A 161 15.79 -13.84 -0.15
N GLY A 162 17.10 -13.50 -0.27
CA GLY A 162 18.12 -14.45 -0.69
C GLY A 162 17.96 -14.82 -2.17
N ASN A 163 18.72 -15.81 -2.63
CA ASN A 163 18.49 -16.42 -3.95
C ASN A 163 17.52 -17.60 -3.83
N ASP A 164 16.36 -17.35 -3.24
CA ASP A 164 15.35 -18.33 -2.90
C ASP A 164 14.02 -17.97 -3.60
N SER A 165 13.70 -18.73 -4.69
CA SER A 165 12.48 -18.52 -5.47
C SER A 165 11.21 -18.75 -4.65
N GLU A 166 11.23 -19.67 -3.67
CA GLU A 166 10.06 -19.92 -2.81
C GLU A 166 9.80 -18.72 -1.88
N GLU A 167 10.88 -18.13 -1.33
CA GLU A 167 10.76 -16.94 -0.50
C GLU A 167 10.31 -15.72 -1.34
N MET A 168 10.83 -15.54 -2.55
CA MET A 168 10.36 -14.50 -3.48
C MET A 168 8.88 -14.69 -3.80
N LEU A 169 8.43 -15.92 -4.05
CA LEU A 169 7.04 -16.24 -4.34
C LEU A 169 6.13 -15.93 -3.14
N LYS A 170 6.53 -16.26 -1.90
CA LYS A 170 5.80 -15.90 -0.66
C LYS A 170 5.64 -14.39 -0.46
N ARG A 171 6.50 -13.59 -1.07
CA ARG A 171 6.48 -12.12 -1.00
C ARG A 171 5.98 -11.47 -2.29
N SER A 172 5.38 -12.23 -3.18
CA SER A 172 4.84 -11.78 -4.47
C SER A 172 3.32 -11.81 -4.49
N PRO A 173 2.64 -10.68 -4.74
CA PRO A 173 1.18 -10.61 -4.82
C PRO A 173 0.54 -11.64 -5.75
N ILE A 174 1.24 -12.01 -6.83
CA ILE A 174 0.76 -12.99 -7.83
C ILE A 174 0.41 -14.36 -7.21
N SER A 175 0.92 -14.66 -6.01
CA SER A 175 0.66 -15.89 -5.26
C SER A 175 -0.61 -15.86 -4.41
N TYR A 176 -1.22 -14.67 -4.25
CA TYR A 176 -2.34 -14.46 -3.34
C TYR A 176 -3.66 -14.12 -4.05
N VAL A 177 -3.81 -14.56 -5.31
CA VAL A 177 -4.99 -14.29 -6.16
C VAL A 177 -6.31 -14.58 -5.42
N ASP A 178 -6.38 -15.69 -4.68
CA ASP A 178 -7.60 -16.12 -3.99
C ASP A 178 -8.02 -15.20 -2.85
N THR A 179 -7.06 -14.58 -2.19
CA THR A 179 -7.33 -13.63 -1.10
C THR A 179 -7.52 -12.22 -1.65
N ILE A 180 -6.68 -11.80 -2.59
CA ILE A 180 -6.78 -10.49 -3.25
C ILE A 180 -8.16 -10.31 -3.91
N ALA A 181 -8.73 -11.37 -4.48
CA ALA A 181 -10.07 -11.32 -5.10
C ALA A 181 -11.20 -10.92 -4.14
N LYS A 182 -10.97 -10.95 -2.82
CA LYS A 182 -11.93 -10.51 -1.79
C LYS A 182 -11.86 -9.01 -1.50
N ALA A 183 -10.79 -8.34 -1.94
CA ALA A 183 -10.60 -6.91 -1.72
C ALA A 183 -11.47 -6.05 -2.65
N ASN A 184 -11.69 -4.80 -2.27
CA ASN A 184 -12.11 -3.74 -3.17
C ASN A 184 -10.83 -2.99 -3.58
N LEU A 185 -10.29 -3.33 -4.75
CA LEU A 185 -8.95 -2.94 -5.19
C LEU A 185 -8.98 -2.30 -6.56
N LYS A 186 -8.26 -1.20 -6.72
CA LYS A 186 -7.92 -0.67 -8.05
C LYS A 186 -6.41 -0.56 -8.20
N ILE A 187 -5.92 -1.11 -9.29
CA ILE A 187 -4.52 -1.02 -9.74
C ILE A 187 -4.46 0.08 -10.80
N PHE A 188 -3.46 0.96 -10.69
CA PHE A 188 -3.13 1.97 -11.68
C PHE A 188 -1.74 1.68 -12.22
N HIS A 189 -1.51 1.82 -13.54
CA HIS A 189 -0.19 1.53 -14.09
C HIS A 189 0.09 2.34 -15.35
N GLY A 190 1.26 2.98 -15.40
CA GLY A 190 1.71 3.65 -16.60
C GLY A 190 2.06 2.65 -17.70
N LYS A 191 1.52 2.86 -18.90
CA LYS A 191 1.70 1.97 -20.04
C LYS A 191 3.18 1.78 -20.44
N PHE A 192 3.98 2.82 -20.26
CA PHE A 192 5.37 2.88 -20.67
C PHE A 192 6.35 2.85 -19.48
N ASP A 193 5.94 2.25 -18.36
CA ASP A 193 6.75 2.18 -17.15
C ASP A 193 8.08 1.42 -17.40
N PRO A 194 9.24 2.10 -17.30
CA PRO A 194 10.54 1.48 -17.52
C PRO A 194 11.12 0.82 -16.27
N VAL A 195 10.51 1.03 -15.10
CA VAL A 195 11.00 0.52 -13.79
C VAL A 195 10.26 -0.76 -13.41
N VAL A 196 8.94 -0.73 -13.49
CA VAL A 196 8.08 -1.89 -13.30
C VAL A 196 7.24 -2.06 -14.55
N PRO A 197 7.58 -2.99 -15.44
CA PRO A 197 6.82 -3.18 -16.68
C PRO A 197 5.33 -3.40 -16.41
N VAL A 198 4.45 -2.77 -17.21
CA VAL A 198 2.99 -2.87 -17.09
C VAL A 198 2.47 -4.33 -17.10
N SER A 199 3.26 -5.25 -17.65
CA SER A 199 2.96 -6.69 -17.63
C SER A 199 2.76 -7.25 -16.22
N HIS A 200 3.36 -6.66 -15.17
CA HIS A 200 3.11 -7.04 -13.79
C HIS A 200 1.64 -6.90 -13.43
N SER A 201 1.06 -5.73 -13.67
CA SER A 201 -0.36 -5.48 -13.39
C SER A 201 -1.30 -6.25 -14.30
N LEU A 202 -0.96 -6.34 -15.59
CA LEU A 202 -1.77 -7.08 -16.57
C LEU A 202 -1.89 -8.57 -16.23
N GLU A 203 -0.79 -9.23 -15.84
CA GLU A 203 -0.77 -10.64 -15.51
C GLU A 203 -1.52 -10.95 -14.22
N LEU A 204 -1.36 -10.12 -13.18
CA LEU A 204 -2.12 -10.28 -11.94
C LEU A 204 -3.62 -10.09 -12.21
N TYR A 205 -3.98 -9.04 -12.95
CA TYR A 205 -5.37 -8.74 -13.29
C TYR A 205 -6.00 -9.86 -14.14
N ASP A 206 -5.29 -10.36 -15.15
CA ASP A 206 -5.76 -11.47 -15.98
C ASP A 206 -6.03 -12.73 -15.16
N LYS A 207 -5.11 -13.11 -14.24
CA LYS A 207 -5.30 -14.24 -13.32
C LYS A 207 -6.52 -14.05 -12.42
N LEU A 208 -6.72 -12.84 -11.89
CA LEU A 208 -7.87 -12.50 -11.04
C LEU A 208 -9.17 -12.60 -11.82
N MET A 209 -9.26 -12.00 -13.01
CA MET A 209 -10.49 -12.00 -13.82
C MET A 209 -10.83 -13.36 -14.38
N LYS A 210 -9.84 -14.19 -14.72
CA LYS A 210 -10.08 -15.57 -15.16
C LYS A 210 -10.71 -16.43 -14.05
N LYS A 211 -10.26 -16.25 -12.80
CA LYS A 211 -10.73 -17.08 -11.67
C LYS A 211 -11.92 -16.46 -10.94
N TYR A 212 -11.96 -15.15 -10.84
CA TYR A 212 -12.93 -14.37 -10.06
C TYR A 212 -13.51 -13.19 -10.84
N PRO A 213 -14.26 -13.42 -11.94
CA PRO A 213 -14.72 -12.35 -12.84
C PRO A 213 -15.71 -11.37 -12.18
N ALA A 214 -16.32 -11.74 -11.06
CA ALA A 214 -17.26 -10.89 -10.31
C ALA A 214 -16.61 -10.15 -9.13
N SER A 215 -15.29 -10.27 -8.94
CA SER A 215 -14.56 -9.56 -7.87
C SER A 215 -14.55 -8.05 -8.12
N ARG A 216 -14.39 -7.26 -7.04
CA ARG A 216 -14.27 -5.80 -7.11
C ARG A 216 -12.82 -5.36 -7.36
N ILE A 217 -12.20 -5.94 -8.39
CA ILE A 217 -10.84 -5.63 -8.81
C ILE A 217 -10.88 -4.85 -10.12
N PHE A 218 -10.21 -3.71 -10.14
CA PHE A 218 -10.18 -2.80 -11.28
C PHE A 218 -8.73 -2.56 -11.71
N LEU A 219 -8.52 -2.33 -13.00
CA LEU A 219 -7.24 -1.97 -13.58
C LEU A 219 -7.41 -0.74 -14.46
N ASP A 220 -6.56 0.25 -14.23
CA ASP A 220 -6.47 1.46 -15.03
C ASP A 220 -5.05 1.58 -15.61
N ILE A 221 -4.95 1.66 -16.94
CA ILE A 221 -3.67 1.84 -17.64
C ILE A 221 -3.65 3.24 -18.23
N PHE A 222 -2.80 4.10 -17.67
CA PHE A 222 -2.68 5.48 -18.14
C PHE A 222 -1.50 5.68 -19.12
N ASP A 223 -1.57 6.75 -19.88
CA ASP A 223 -0.54 7.13 -20.86
C ASP A 223 0.63 7.85 -20.15
N GLY A 224 1.49 7.05 -19.49
CA GLY A 224 2.59 7.53 -18.67
C GLY A 224 3.62 6.44 -18.36
N GLY A 225 4.64 6.80 -17.56
CA GLY A 225 5.74 5.94 -17.12
C GLY A 225 5.61 5.48 -15.66
N HIS A 226 6.76 5.46 -14.94
CA HIS A 226 6.81 5.13 -13.50
C HIS A 226 6.49 6.37 -12.67
N GLU A 227 5.27 6.80 -12.71
CA GLU A 227 4.82 8.04 -12.06
C GLU A 227 3.53 7.80 -11.25
N ILE A 228 3.19 8.75 -10.39
CA ILE A 228 2.06 8.67 -9.48
C ILE A 228 0.95 9.58 -10.01
N ASP A 229 -0.19 9.02 -10.39
CA ASP A 229 -1.41 9.77 -10.66
C ASP A 229 -2.26 9.90 -9.38
N MET A 230 -1.81 10.75 -8.46
CA MET A 230 -2.51 10.96 -7.19
C MET A 230 -3.93 11.44 -7.36
N GLU A 231 -4.23 12.20 -8.41
CA GLU A 231 -5.58 12.74 -8.63
C GLU A 231 -6.56 11.62 -8.96
N SER A 232 -6.22 10.76 -9.92
CA SER A 232 -7.05 9.60 -10.29
C SER A 232 -7.19 8.60 -9.14
N VAL A 233 -6.07 8.33 -8.43
CA VAL A 233 -6.07 7.42 -7.29
C VAL A 233 -6.99 7.95 -6.17
N MET A 234 -6.85 9.21 -5.79
CA MET A 234 -7.68 9.81 -4.74
C MET A 234 -9.14 9.99 -5.16
N TYR A 235 -9.39 10.32 -6.43
CA TYR A 235 -10.76 10.37 -6.96
C TYR A 235 -11.46 9.02 -6.77
N TRP A 236 -10.79 7.92 -7.10
CA TRP A 236 -11.35 6.59 -6.89
C TRP A 236 -11.54 6.26 -5.40
N ILE A 237 -10.57 6.53 -4.53
CA ILE A 237 -10.68 6.31 -3.07
C ILE A 237 -11.89 7.06 -2.51
N ILE A 238 -12.05 8.34 -2.85
CA ILE A 238 -13.17 9.14 -2.37
C ILE A 238 -14.51 8.60 -2.88
N SER A 239 -14.57 8.07 -4.10
CA SER A 239 -15.77 7.45 -4.63
C SER A 239 -16.21 6.19 -3.85
N GLN A 240 -15.30 5.57 -3.09
CA GLN A 240 -15.59 4.42 -2.22
C GLN A 240 -16.02 4.86 -0.79
N TYR A 241 -15.88 6.13 -0.46
CA TYR A 241 -16.30 6.68 0.83
C TYR A 241 -17.77 7.11 0.79
N SER A 242 -18.62 6.41 1.49
CA SER A 242 -20.07 6.68 1.54
C SER A 242 -20.46 7.91 2.37
N GLY A 243 -19.49 8.58 3.01
CA GLY A 243 -19.70 9.81 3.78
C GLY A 243 -19.80 11.10 2.95
N THR A 244 -19.59 11.05 1.63
CA THR A 244 -19.68 12.21 0.75
C THR A 244 -21.06 12.36 0.11
N GLU A 245 -22.16 12.32 0.89
CA GLU A 245 -23.39 12.93 0.44
C GLU A 245 -23.32 14.45 0.66
N LYS A 246 -23.34 15.16 -0.46
CA LYS A 246 -23.57 16.60 -0.61
C LYS A 246 -22.41 17.54 -0.31
N THR A 247 -21.42 17.59 -1.18
CA THR A 247 -20.95 18.90 -1.59
C THR A 247 -21.61 19.21 -2.94
N THR A 248 -22.77 19.85 -2.88
CA THR A 248 -23.37 20.53 -4.04
C THR A 248 -22.34 21.53 -4.55
N VAL A 249 -21.82 21.25 -5.73
CA VAL A 249 -21.15 22.26 -6.54
C VAL A 249 -22.23 23.27 -6.89
N THR A 250 -22.32 24.34 -6.10
CA THR A 250 -23.00 25.56 -6.55
C THR A 250 -22.01 26.29 -7.43
N GLY A 251 -22.43 26.46 -8.70
CA GLY A 251 -21.71 27.07 -9.80
C GLY A 251 -21.17 28.49 -9.57
#